data_45e9afce88b9d45fb636ea4ca0972013
#
_entry.id   45e9afce88b9d45fb636ea4ca0972013
#
_cell.length_a   1.000
_cell.length_b   1.000
_cell.length_c   1.000
_cell.angle_alpha   90.00
_cell.angle_beta   90.00
_cell.angle_gamma   90.00
#
_symmetry.space_group_name_H-M   'P 1'
#
loop_
_entity.id
_entity.type
_entity.pdbx_description
1 polymer ?
#
loop_
_entity_poly.entity_id
_entity_poly.type
_entity_poly.pdbx_seq_one_letter_code
_entity_poly.pdbx_strand_id
1 'polypeptide(L)'
;MSLKIIKIRKSYERFRSNREWLNSMHSFSFAEHRDPKWDNFGKIRVINEDIISPNAGFDKHSHANMEIITVVIKGAITHRDSLNNLGKIYK
;
A
#
# COMPACT_ATOMS: atom_id res chain seq x y z
N MET A 1 -2.75 -32.10 -7.61
CA MET A 1 -3.46 -30.81 -7.66
C MET A 1 -2.72 -29.87 -8.58
N SER A 2 -3.38 -29.29 -9.54
CA SER A 2 -2.77 -28.30 -10.43
C SER A 2 -2.98 -26.90 -9.89
N LEU A 3 -1.94 -26.08 -9.97
CA LEU A 3 -2.03 -24.65 -9.67
C LEU A 3 -2.46 -23.92 -10.94
N LYS A 4 -3.46 -23.07 -10.82
CA LYS A 4 -3.93 -22.23 -11.90
C LYS A 4 -3.66 -20.78 -11.55
N ILE A 5 -2.87 -20.11 -12.39
CA ILE A 5 -2.64 -18.68 -12.26
C ILE A 5 -3.76 -17.97 -13.01
N ILE A 6 -4.53 -17.14 -12.29
CA ILE A 6 -5.68 -16.45 -12.87
C ILE A 6 -5.29 -15.09 -13.41
N LYS A 7 -4.38 -14.39 -12.72
CA LYS A 7 -4.00 -13.03 -13.08
C LYS A 7 -2.58 -12.72 -12.62
N ILE A 8 -1.79 -12.13 -13.50
CA ILE A 8 -0.44 -11.68 -13.18
C ILE A 8 -0.32 -10.21 -13.52
N ARG A 9 0.22 -9.42 -12.60
CA ARG A 9 0.67 -8.06 -12.86
C ARG A 9 2.15 -7.96 -12.53
N LYS A 10 2.95 -7.72 -13.54
CA LYS A 10 4.40 -7.59 -13.35
C LYS A 10 4.73 -6.27 -12.66
N SER A 11 5.84 -6.24 -11.92
CA SER A 11 6.26 -5.08 -11.14
C SER A 11 6.31 -3.80 -11.98
N TYR A 12 6.85 -3.87 -13.19
CA TYR A 12 6.97 -2.69 -14.04
C TYR A 12 5.64 -2.20 -14.62
N GLU A 13 4.58 -2.98 -14.51
CA GLU A 13 3.25 -2.60 -14.96
C GLU A 13 2.46 -1.82 -13.90
N ARG A 14 2.94 -1.80 -12.67
CA ARG A 14 2.26 -1.11 -11.58
C ARG A 14 2.27 0.40 -11.78
N PHE A 15 1.25 1.07 -11.29
CA PHE A 15 1.22 2.53 -11.25
C PHE A 15 2.31 3.04 -10.30
N ARG A 16 2.89 4.17 -10.63
CA ARG A 16 3.95 4.77 -9.81
C ARG A 16 3.59 6.19 -9.42
N SER A 17 3.79 6.51 -8.16
CA SER A 17 3.69 7.87 -7.62
C SER A 17 5.03 8.22 -6.99
N ASN A 18 5.56 9.38 -7.34
CA ASN A 18 6.81 9.87 -6.77
C ASN A 18 6.59 11.25 -6.20
N ARG A 19 6.71 11.35 -4.88
CA ARG A 19 6.70 12.61 -4.14
C ARG A 19 8.04 12.76 -3.43
N GLU A 20 8.39 13.96 -2.98
CA GLU A 20 9.69 14.20 -2.35
C GLU A 20 10.03 13.18 -1.25
N TRP A 21 9.06 12.82 -0.44
CA TRP A 21 9.24 11.95 0.71
C TRP A 21 8.68 10.55 0.52
N LEU A 22 8.02 10.28 -0.60
CA LEU A 22 7.30 9.04 -0.83
C LEU A 22 7.43 8.57 -2.28
N ASN A 23 7.94 7.36 -2.45
CA ASN A 23 7.85 6.62 -3.70
C ASN A 23 6.90 5.46 -3.50
N SER A 24 5.81 5.42 -4.25
CA SER A 24 4.80 4.37 -4.16
C SER A 24 4.65 3.63 -5.46
N MET A 25 4.42 2.32 -5.36
CA MET A 25 4.02 1.48 -6.47
C MET A 25 2.67 0.86 -6.14
N HIS A 26 1.71 1.05 -7.03
CA HIS A 26 0.33 0.63 -6.82
C HIS A 26 -0.03 -0.51 -7.76
N SER A 27 -0.48 -1.63 -7.23
CA SER A 27 -0.93 -2.76 -8.03
C SER A 27 -2.34 -2.58 -8.57
N PHE A 28 -3.15 -1.77 -7.90
CA PHE A 28 -4.53 -1.49 -8.29
C PHE A 28 -4.74 0.00 -8.46
N SER A 29 -5.85 0.37 -9.09
CA SER A 29 -6.24 1.77 -9.25
C SER A 29 -6.20 2.49 -7.91
N PHE A 30 -5.56 3.64 -7.88
CA PHE A 30 -5.32 4.39 -6.65
C PHE A 30 -5.16 5.87 -6.99
N ALA A 31 -5.81 6.73 -6.22
CA ALA A 31 -5.79 8.19 -6.44
C ALA A 31 -6.11 8.54 -7.90
N GLU A 32 -5.20 9.24 -8.60
CA GLU A 32 -5.36 9.61 -10.00
C GLU A 32 -5.12 8.44 -10.98
N HIS A 33 -4.56 7.35 -10.53
CA HIS A 33 -4.27 6.19 -11.37
C HIS A 33 -5.50 5.30 -11.49
N ARG A 34 -6.03 5.17 -12.70
CA ARG A 34 -7.25 4.41 -12.96
C ARG A 34 -7.09 3.49 -14.15
N ASP A 35 -7.36 2.20 -13.94
CA ASP A 35 -7.43 1.19 -14.98
C ASP A 35 -8.49 0.15 -14.55
N PRO A 36 -9.62 0.04 -15.27
CA PRO A 36 -10.68 -0.90 -14.90
C PRO A 36 -10.22 -2.34 -14.79
N LYS A 37 -9.18 -2.73 -15.50
CA LYS A 37 -8.62 -4.09 -15.40
C LYS A 37 -7.96 -4.35 -14.04
N TRP A 38 -7.60 -3.30 -13.32
CA TRP A 38 -6.85 -3.36 -12.08
C TRP A 38 -7.53 -2.59 -10.94
N ASP A 39 -8.84 -2.61 -10.88
CA ASP A 39 -9.57 -1.95 -9.79
C ASP A 39 -9.59 -2.78 -8.53
N ASN A 40 -9.60 -4.09 -8.67
CA ASN A 40 -9.62 -5.00 -7.51
C ASN A 40 -9.29 -6.43 -7.93
N PHE A 41 -8.99 -7.24 -6.94
CA PHE A 41 -8.96 -8.69 -7.08
C PHE A 41 -9.73 -9.31 -5.91
N GLY A 42 -10.96 -9.77 -6.18
CA GLY A 42 -11.86 -10.16 -5.12
C GLY A 42 -12.15 -8.98 -4.20
N LYS A 43 -11.90 -9.15 -2.91
CA LYS A 43 -12.07 -8.07 -1.92
C LYS A 43 -10.85 -7.17 -1.78
N ILE A 44 -9.75 -7.51 -2.43
CA ILE A 44 -8.52 -6.73 -2.37
C ILE A 44 -8.66 -5.54 -3.32
N ARG A 45 -8.55 -4.33 -2.79
CA ARG A 45 -8.65 -3.09 -3.56
C ARG A 45 -7.34 -2.32 -3.62
N VAL A 46 -6.45 -2.55 -2.68
CA VAL A 46 -5.19 -1.81 -2.58
C VAL A 46 -4.07 -2.78 -2.24
N ILE A 47 -3.02 -2.77 -3.03
CA ILE A 47 -1.72 -3.33 -2.68
C ILE A 47 -0.70 -2.28 -3.11
N ASN A 48 -0.05 -1.67 -2.14
CA ASN A 48 0.97 -0.67 -2.39
C ASN A 48 2.30 -1.10 -1.79
N GLU A 49 3.37 -0.78 -2.48
CA GLU A 49 4.73 -0.86 -1.96
C GLU A 49 5.27 0.55 -1.89
N ASP A 50 5.68 0.98 -0.70
CA ASP A 50 6.07 2.35 -0.43
C ASP A 50 7.50 2.43 0.07
N ILE A 51 8.24 3.42 -0.42
CA ILE A 51 9.52 3.83 0.13
C ILE A 51 9.33 5.22 0.72
N ILE A 52 9.48 5.32 2.03
CA ILE A 52 9.19 6.53 2.79
C ILE A 52 10.50 7.09 3.32
N SER A 53 10.74 8.38 3.10
CA SER A 53 11.92 9.08 3.62
C SER A 53 11.89 9.15 5.14
N PRO A 54 13.06 9.15 5.81
CA PRO A 54 13.12 9.33 7.26
C PRO A 54 12.40 10.61 7.71
N ASN A 55 11.77 10.56 8.86
CA ASN A 55 11.03 11.67 9.49
C ASN A 55 9.87 12.21 8.66
N ALA A 56 9.38 11.43 7.71
CA ALA A 56 8.19 11.71 6.93
C ALA A 56 7.10 10.71 7.28
N GLY A 57 5.88 10.99 6.86
CA GLY A 57 4.77 10.09 7.11
C GLY A 57 3.46 10.63 6.58
N PHE A 58 2.44 9.85 6.76
CA PHE A 58 1.09 10.16 6.30
C PHE A 58 0.31 10.86 7.41
N ASP A 59 -0.48 11.85 7.02
CA ASP A 59 -1.44 12.47 7.91
C ASP A 59 -2.54 11.47 8.27
N LYS A 60 -3.19 11.74 9.41
CA LYS A 60 -4.33 10.94 9.83
C LYS A 60 -5.43 11.02 8.78
N HIS A 61 -5.90 9.86 8.36
CA HIS A 61 -7.02 9.76 7.41
C HIS A 61 -7.88 8.57 7.79
N SER A 62 -9.14 8.60 7.39
CA SER A 62 -10.07 7.52 7.71
C SER A 62 -10.20 6.55 6.55
N HIS A 63 -10.38 5.28 6.90
CA HIS A 63 -10.73 4.22 5.96
C HIS A 63 -12.02 3.58 6.41
N ALA A 64 -13.00 3.56 5.53
CA ALA A 64 -14.31 2.96 5.82
C ALA A 64 -14.38 1.55 5.21
N ASN A 65 -14.81 0.58 6.02
CA ASN A 65 -15.07 -0.79 5.56
C ASN A 65 -13.85 -1.48 4.94
N MET A 66 -12.65 -1.18 5.43
CA MET A 66 -11.41 -1.77 4.94
C MET A 66 -10.56 -2.29 6.09
N GLU A 67 -10.06 -3.50 5.93
CA GLU A 67 -8.98 -4.00 6.76
C GLU A 67 -7.65 -3.57 6.15
N ILE A 68 -6.71 -3.16 7.00
CA ILE A 68 -5.41 -2.68 6.56
C ILE A 68 -4.32 -3.52 7.23
N ILE A 69 -3.45 -4.08 6.39
CA ILE A 69 -2.30 -4.85 6.84
C ILE A 69 -1.04 -4.15 6.36
N THR A 70 -0.15 -3.84 7.28
CA THR A 70 1.15 -3.23 6.97
C THR A 70 2.27 -4.21 7.27
N VAL A 71 3.15 -4.42 6.30
CA VAL A 71 4.33 -5.26 6.45
C VAL A 71 5.57 -4.40 6.22
N VAL A 72 6.46 -4.34 7.20
CA VAL A 72 7.71 -3.58 7.08
C VAL A 72 8.78 -4.50 6.52
N ILE A 73 9.27 -4.19 5.32
CA ILE A 73 10.30 -4.99 4.64
C ILE A 73 11.69 -4.55 5.06
N LYS A 74 11.88 -3.26 5.28
CA LYS A 74 13.16 -2.68 5.71
C LYS A 74 12.92 -1.46 6.57
N GLY A 75 13.70 -1.31 7.64
CA GLY A 75 13.61 -0.17 8.53
C GLY A 75 12.55 -0.36 9.61
N ALA A 76 11.92 0.75 9.98
CA ALA A 76 10.88 0.76 11.00
C ALA A 76 9.86 1.86 10.69
N ILE A 77 8.64 1.64 11.12
CA ILE A 77 7.55 2.61 11.01
C ILE A 77 6.97 2.87 12.39
N THR A 78 6.66 4.14 12.68
CA THR A 78 5.92 4.51 13.87
C THR A 78 4.46 4.67 13.50
N HIS A 79 3.60 3.99 14.22
CA HIS A 79 2.16 3.99 13.98
C HIS A 79 1.44 4.60 15.19
N ARG A 80 0.46 5.44 14.90
CA ARG A 80 -0.44 6.01 15.92
C ARG A 80 -1.88 5.62 15.58
N ASP A 81 -2.58 5.03 16.53
CA ASP A 81 -3.97 4.67 16.36
C ASP A 81 -4.92 5.81 16.73
N SER A 82 -6.23 5.58 16.61
CA SER A 82 -7.26 6.56 16.93
C SER A 82 -7.33 6.92 18.43
N LEU A 83 -6.69 6.13 19.29
CA LEU A 83 -6.63 6.36 20.74
C LEU A 83 -5.30 7.00 21.15
N ASN A 84 -4.51 7.51 20.21
CA ASN A 84 -3.19 8.10 20.41
C ASN A 84 -2.13 7.13 20.97
N ASN A 85 -2.33 5.84 20.84
CA ASN A 85 -1.30 4.87 21.14
C ASN A 85 -0.22 4.90 20.08
N LEU A 86 1.03 4.99 20.51
CA LEU A 86 2.19 4.95 19.62
C LEU A 86 2.84 3.59 19.66
N GLY A 87 3.19 3.08 18.49
CA GLY A 87 3.94 1.84 18.36
C GLY A 87 4.94 1.91 17.24
N LYS A 88 6.05 1.19 17.36
CA LYS A 88 7.02 0.99 16.30
C LYS A 88 6.90 -0.42 15.75
N ILE A 89 6.93 -0.51 14.43
CA ILE A 89 6.92 -1.79 13.70
C ILE A 89 8.24 -1.89 12.97
N TYR A 90 8.98 -2.96 13.23
CA TYR A 90 10.24 -3.26 12.58
C TYR A 90 10.05 -4.35 11.53
N LYS A 91 11.04 -4.47 10.66
CA LYS A 91 11.11 -5.57 9.70
C LYS A 91 10.94 -6.92 10.39
#